data_2577fb37a2c3b3febc7d740107f9b802
#
_entry.id   2577fb37a2c3b3febc7d740107f9b802
#
_cell.length_a   1.000
_cell.length_b   1.000
_cell.length_c   1.000
_cell.angle_alpha   90.00
_cell.angle_beta   90.00
_cell.angle_gamma   90.00
#
_symmetry.space_group_name_H-M   'P 1'
#
loop_
_entity.id
_entity.type
_entity.pdbx_description
1 polymer ?
#
loop_
_entity_poly.entity_id
_entity_poly.type
_entity_poly.pdbx_seq_one_letter_code
_entity_poly.pdbx_strand_id
1 'polypeptide(L)'
;MSKKAFKFNKTLLCVLILAAALLLAGCGGAKSTRAKADETVHTALFDFTCGQASTLEGFGSLEIPEGNKLVQFHMTVTNTSDETYEIFKDDFQMQWGDGDDDFGIAMYPLTTDMFPIETELAPGDSVEGDMMVYVPTDAATLTVAYQEVLGNGNDGNNFFVDLSL
;
A
#
# COMPACT_ATOMS: atom_id res chain seq x y z
N MET A 1 -56.66 35.15 -11.36
CA MET A 1 -55.74 33.98 -11.39
C MET A 1 -54.86 34.06 -10.15
N SER A 2 -55.13 33.24 -9.13
CA SER A 2 -54.43 33.26 -7.83
C SER A 2 -53.23 32.31 -7.88
N LYS A 3 -52.00 32.85 -7.75
CA LYS A 3 -50.78 32.05 -7.61
C LYS A 3 -50.63 31.54 -6.17
N LYS A 4 -50.97 30.27 -5.93
CA LYS A 4 -50.64 29.60 -4.66
C LYS A 4 -49.13 29.38 -4.59
N ALA A 5 -48.46 30.13 -3.70
CA ALA A 5 -47.06 29.87 -3.35
C ALA A 5 -46.98 28.58 -2.51
N PHE A 6 -46.24 27.60 -3.00
CA PHE A 6 -45.94 26.35 -2.30
C PHE A 6 -44.92 26.63 -1.19
N LYS A 7 -45.35 26.64 0.06
CA LYS A 7 -44.43 26.78 1.21
C LYS A 7 -43.72 25.45 1.43
N PHE A 8 -42.46 25.37 1.04
CA PHE A 8 -41.58 24.24 1.31
C PHE A 8 -41.33 24.16 2.84
N ASN A 9 -41.79 23.08 3.45
CA ASN A 9 -41.65 22.89 4.89
C ASN A 9 -40.22 22.47 5.23
N LYS A 10 -39.51 23.30 6.02
CA LYS A 10 -38.10 23.09 6.41
C LYS A 10 -37.85 21.73 7.05
N THR A 11 -38.84 21.15 7.70
CA THR A 11 -38.80 19.82 8.30
C THR A 11 -38.72 18.71 7.25
N LEU A 12 -39.35 18.87 6.09
CA LEU A 12 -39.30 17.91 4.99
C LEU A 12 -37.91 17.89 4.31
N LEU A 13 -37.25 19.06 4.24
CA LEU A 13 -35.89 19.18 3.67
C LEU A 13 -34.87 18.47 4.57
N CYS A 14 -34.98 18.58 5.90
CA CYS A 14 -34.07 17.90 6.83
C CYS A 14 -34.23 16.37 6.78
N VAL A 15 -35.41 15.84 6.58
CA VAL A 15 -35.65 14.39 6.47
C VAL A 15 -35.07 13.85 5.15
N LEU A 16 -35.18 14.60 4.05
CA LEU A 16 -34.58 14.23 2.76
C LEU A 16 -33.06 14.23 2.78
N ILE A 17 -32.42 15.17 3.50
CA ILE A 17 -30.95 15.23 3.64
C ILE A 17 -30.47 14.07 4.54
N LEU A 18 -31.20 13.73 5.59
CA LEU A 18 -30.86 12.60 6.48
C LEU A 18 -31.00 11.25 5.75
N ALA A 19 -32.04 11.09 4.90
CA ALA A 19 -32.23 9.88 4.09
C ALA A 19 -31.14 9.72 3.00
N ALA A 20 -30.64 10.83 2.41
CA ALA A 20 -29.53 10.80 1.46
C ALA A 20 -28.19 10.44 2.14
N ALA A 21 -27.97 10.87 3.39
CA ALA A 21 -26.78 10.49 4.17
C ALA A 21 -26.77 9.00 4.56
N LEU A 22 -27.93 8.37 4.75
CA LEU A 22 -28.04 6.94 5.06
C LEU A 22 -27.87 6.03 3.84
N LEU A 23 -27.99 6.56 2.61
CA LEU A 23 -27.74 5.80 1.37
C LEU A 23 -26.26 5.72 0.98
N LEU A 24 -25.38 6.50 1.63
CA LEU A 24 -23.92 6.44 1.47
C LEU A 24 -23.23 5.47 2.44
N ALA A 25 -23.96 4.85 3.36
CA ALA A 25 -23.44 3.85 4.31
C ALA A 25 -23.65 2.41 3.83
N GLY A 26 -23.59 2.15 2.55
CA GLY A 26 -23.88 0.83 2.00
C GLY A 26 -23.05 0.48 0.79
N CYS A 27 -21.80 0.09 1.01
CA CYS A 27 -21.06 -0.96 0.34
C CYS A 27 -19.68 -1.04 1.01
N GLY A 28 -19.53 -1.92 1.99
CA GLY A 28 -18.27 -2.26 2.61
C GLY A 28 -17.43 -3.14 1.67
N GLY A 29 -17.09 -2.62 0.49
CA GLY A 29 -16.08 -3.22 -0.37
C GLY A 29 -14.68 -2.78 0.09
N ALA A 30 -13.66 -3.60 -0.19
CA ALA A 30 -12.27 -3.24 0.01
C ALA A 30 -11.99 -1.85 -0.59
N LYS A 31 -11.31 -0.99 0.17
CA LYS A 31 -10.89 0.34 -0.27
C LYS A 31 -9.48 0.28 -0.78
N SER A 32 -9.16 1.12 -1.76
CA SER A 32 -7.79 1.29 -2.24
C SER A 32 -7.26 2.64 -1.76
N THR A 33 -6.09 2.63 -1.16
CA THR A 33 -5.33 3.82 -0.73
C THR A 33 -4.04 3.89 -1.53
N ARG A 34 -3.68 5.07 -2.04
CA ARG A 34 -2.44 5.28 -2.79
C ARG A 34 -1.66 6.40 -2.15
N ALA A 35 -0.37 6.17 -1.94
CA ALA A 35 0.60 7.08 -1.34
C ALA A 35 1.82 7.24 -2.27
N LYS A 36 2.71 8.15 -1.93
CA LYS A 36 4.00 8.36 -2.59
C LYS A 36 5.14 7.95 -1.67
N ALA A 37 6.35 7.92 -2.22
CA ALA A 37 7.56 7.76 -1.43
C ALA A 37 7.60 8.74 -0.25
N ASP A 38 8.11 8.27 0.89
CA ASP A 38 8.23 8.98 2.17
C ASP A 38 6.88 9.31 2.87
N GLU A 39 5.75 8.93 2.30
CA GLU A 39 4.44 9.03 2.98
C GLU A 39 4.16 7.76 3.79
N THR A 40 3.67 7.93 5.02
CA THR A 40 3.27 6.80 5.86
C THR A 40 1.90 6.28 5.44
N VAL A 41 1.83 4.98 5.21
CA VAL A 41 0.58 4.27 4.95
C VAL A 41 0.10 3.62 6.25
N HIS A 42 -1.15 3.89 6.60
CA HIS A 42 -1.80 3.35 7.80
C HIS A 42 -2.70 2.18 7.42
N THR A 43 -2.37 0.98 7.88
CA THR A 43 -3.22 -0.22 7.75
C THR A 43 -3.95 -0.51 9.07
N ALA A 44 -4.67 -1.61 9.15
CA ALA A 44 -5.35 -2.01 10.38
C ALA A 44 -4.39 -2.55 11.46
N LEU A 45 -3.22 -3.07 11.07
CA LEU A 45 -2.30 -3.77 11.97
C LEU A 45 -0.96 -3.06 12.13
N PHE A 46 -0.50 -2.38 11.09
CA PHE A 46 0.80 -1.72 11.08
C PHE A 46 0.80 -0.49 10.18
N ASP A 47 1.74 0.39 10.43
CA ASP A 47 2.10 1.48 9.54
C ASP A 47 3.32 1.08 8.72
N PHE A 48 3.40 1.50 7.45
CA PHE A 48 4.61 1.33 6.66
C PHE A 48 4.95 2.55 5.83
N THR A 49 6.24 2.71 5.54
CA THR A 49 6.77 3.79 4.71
C THR A 49 7.78 3.20 3.74
N CYS A 50 7.70 3.59 2.47
CA CYS A 50 8.71 3.31 1.46
C CYS A 50 9.46 4.60 1.14
N GLY A 51 10.78 4.61 1.30
CA GLY A 51 11.63 5.72 0.90
C GLY A 51 11.72 5.90 -0.61
N GLN A 52 12.45 6.93 -1.04
CA GLN A 52 12.72 7.17 -2.47
C GLN A 52 13.44 5.97 -3.09
N ALA A 53 13.01 5.57 -4.29
CA ALA A 53 13.70 4.54 -5.04
C ALA A 53 14.97 5.08 -5.72
N SER A 54 15.97 4.22 -5.85
CA SER A 54 17.19 4.48 -6.61
C SER A 54 17.53 3.30 -7.51
N THR A 55 18.08 3.58 -8.68
CA THR A 55 18.63 2.55 -9.56
C THR A 55 20.09 2.31 -9.21
N LEU A 56 20.46 1.05 -9.03
CA LEU A 56 21.83 0.62 -8.76
C LEU A 56 22.48 0.07 -10.05
N GLU A 57 23.73 0.45 -10.29
CA GLU A 57 24.56 -0.10 -11.38
C GLU A 57 25.01 -1.55 -11.10
N GLY A 58 24.88 -2.00 -9.85
CA GLY A 58 25.21 -3.33 -9.38
C GLY A 58 25.16 -3.43 -7.86
N PHE A 59 25.21 -4.65 -7.34
CA PHE A 59 25.28 -4.91 -5.91
C PHE A 59 26.13 -6.16 -5.64
N GLY A 60 27.32 -5.96 -5.11
CA GLY A 60 28.28 -7.06 -4.88
C GLY A 60 28.63 -7.79 -6.17
N SER A 61 28.40 -9.11 -6.21
CA SER A 61 28.58 -9.96 -7.39
C SER A 61 27.29 -10.27 -8.14
N LEU A 62 26.20 -9.55 -7.86
CA LEU A 62 24.93 -9.74 -8.52
C LEU A 62 25.01 -9.33 -9.99
N GLU A 63 24.59 -10.23 -10.88
CA GLU A 63 24.43 -9.92 -12.30
C GLU A 63 23.02 -9.42 -12.54
N ILE A 64 22.90 -8.21 -13.12
CA ILE A 64 21.60 -7.65 -13.52
C ILE A 64 21.21 -8.33 -14.83
N PRO A 65 20.02 -9.01 -14.90
CA PRO A 65 19.58 -9.64 -16.14
C PRO A 65 19.43 -8.62 -17.28
N GLU A 66 19.71 -9.05 -18.51
CA GLU A 66 19.57 -8.22 -19.71
C GLU A 66 18.12 -7.67 -19.80
N GLY A 67 17.97 -6.39 -20.14
CA GLY A 67 16.69 -5.71 -20.23
C GLY A 67 16.12 -5.24 -18.89
N ASN A 68 16.83 -5.47 -17.78
CA ASN A 68 16.41 -5.03 -16.45
C ASN A 68 17.36 -4.00 -15.84
N LYS A 69 16.88 -3.30 -14.83
CA LYS A 69 17.65 -2.50 -13.88
C LYS A 69 17.38 -2.98 -12.46
N LEU A 70 18.36 -2.82 -11.57
CA LEU A 70 18.20 -3.12 -10.15
C LEU A 70 17.72 -1.85 -9.45
N VAL A 71 16.60 -1.94 -8.78
CA VAL A 71 15.99 -0.86 -8.00
C VAL A 71 16.08 -1.19 -6.52
N GLN A 72 16.47 -0.20 -5.71
CA GLN A 72 16.52 -0.27 -4.26
C GLN A 72 15.68 0.86 -3.66
N PHE A 73 15.00 0.57 -2.57
CA PHE A 73 14.33 1.55 -1.70
C PHE A 73 14.36 1.07 -0.25
N HIS A 74 14.34 2.01 0.68
CA HIS A 74 14.27 1.69 2.11
C HIS A 74 12.83 1.49 2.54
N MET A 75 12.57 0.50 3.38
CA MET A 75 11.25 0.22 3.93
C MET A 75 11.28 0.17 5.44
N THR A 76 10.29 0.77 6.08
CA THR A 76 10.06 0.71 7.52
C THR A 76 8.63 0.21 7.77
N VAL A 77 8.47 -0.74 8.68
CA VAL A 77 7.17 -1.24 9.15
C VAL A 77 7.12 -1.14 10.66
N THR A 78 6.03 -0.57 11.20
CA THR A 78 5.80 -0.41 12.64
C THR A 78 4.49 -1.07 13.03
N ASN A 79 4.51 -2.01 13.95
CA ASN A 79 3.30 -2.63 14.49
C ASN A 79 2.50 -1.61 15.31
N THR A 80 1.32 -1.24 14.82
CA THR A 80 0.40 -0.29 15.49
C THR A 80 -0.77 -0.99 16.19
N SER A 81 -0.82 -2.33 16.13
CA SER A 81 -1.82 -3.13 16.83
C SER A 81 -1.42 -3.36 18.30
N ASP A 82 -2.31 -3.94 19.08
CA ASP A 82 -2.10 -4.33 20.48
C ASP A 82 -1.64 -5.79 20.65
N GLU A 83 -1.43 -6.50 19.54
CA GLU A 83 -0.96 -7.88 19.49
C GLU A 83 0.37 -8.01 18.75
N THR A 84 1.14 -9.05 19.03
CA THR A 84 2.34 -9.39 18.23
C THR A 84 1.92 -9.82 16.84
N TYR A 85 2.56 -9.24 15.83
CA TYR A 85 2.29 -9.51 14.43
C TYR A 85 3.57 -9.96 13.71
N GLU A 86 3.46 -11.00 12.90
CA GLU A 86 4.54 -11.48 12.05
C GLU A 86 4.40 -10.84 10.66
N ILE A 87 5.46 -10.18 10.22
CA ILE A 87 5.53 -9.54 8.90
C ILE A 87 6.51 -10.28 7.98
N PHE A 88 6.13 -10.49 6.75
CA PHE A 88 6.96 -11.11 5.72
C PHE A 88 7.28 -10.09 4.62
N LYS A 89 8.51 -10.13 4.07
CA LYS A 89 8.85 -9.28 2.92
C LYS A 89 7.92 -9.55 1.72
N ASP A 90 7.44 -10.78 1.59
CA ASP A 90 6.57 -11.23 0.49
C ASP A 90 5.10 -10.80 0.66
N ASP A 91 4.74 -10.17 1.81
CA ASP A 91 3.46 -9.47 1.97
C ASP A 91 3.36 -8.24 1.05
N PHE A 92 4.51 -7.75 0.56
CA PHE A 92 4.62 -6.58 -0.30
C PHE A 92 4.94 -7.00 -1.74
N GLN A 93 3.97 -6.88 -2.63
CA GLN A 93 4.15 -7.12 -4.06
C GLN A 93 4.75 -5.88 -4.73
N MET A 94 5.67 -6.10 -5.66
CA MET A 94 6.32 -5.08 -6.48
C MET A 94 5.67 -5.05 -7.87
N GLN A 95 5.12 -3.91 -8.30
CA GLN A 95 4.44 -3.76 -9.59
C GLN A 95 5.12 -2.65 -10.39
N TRP A 96 5.37 -2.87 -11.69
CA TRP A 96 6.05 -1.91 -12.58
C TRP A 96 5.30 -1.61 -13.87
N GLY A 97 4.08 -2.13 -14.01
CA GLY A 97 3.18 -1.92 -15.14
C GLY A 97 1.78 -2.40 -14.84
N ASP A 98 0.95 -2.44 -15.87
CA ASP A 98 -0.46 -2.84 -15.79
C ASP A 98 -0.73 -4.24 -16.39
N GLY A 99 0.32 -4.92 -16.88
CA GLY A 99 0.22 -6.26 -17.45
C GLY A 99 0.16 -7.35 -16.38
N ASP A 100 -0.37 -8.51 -16.75
CA ASP A 100 -0.52 -9.67 -15.85
C ASP A 100 0.83 -10.22 -15.36
N ASP A 101 1.93 -9.91 -16.05
CA ASP A 101 3.30 -10.32 -15.73
C ASP A 101 4.15 -9.15 -15.20
N ASP A 102 3.58 -7.94 -15.03
CA ASP A 102 4.30 -6.74 -14.63
C ASP A 102 4.43 -6.60 -13.10
N PHE A 103 4.68 -7.71 -12.42
CA PHE A 103 4.84 -7.73 -10.97
C PHE A 103 5.84 -8.81 -10.52
N GLY A 104 6.26 -8.69 -9.27
CA GLY A 104 7.13 -9.64 -8.60
C GLY A 104 7.22 -9.39 -7.10
N ILE A 105 8.20 -10.00 -6.47
CA ILE A 105 8.53 -9.82 -5.06
C ILE A 105 9.97 -9.30 -4.93
N ALA A 106 10.26 -8.64 -3.81
CA ALA A 106 11.61 -8.20 -3.49
C ALA A 106 12.57 -9.41 -3.41
N MET A 107 13.83 -9.17 -3.75
CA MET A 107 14.90 -10.17 -3.63
C MET A 107 15.05 -10.67 -2.20
N TYR A 108 15.56 -11.89 -2.03
CA TYR A 108 16.00 -12.36 -0.72
C TYR A 108 17.13 -11.47 -0.19
N PRO A 109 17.18 -11.18 1.13
CA PRO A 109 18.22 -10.36 1.70
C PRO A 109 19.59 -11.00 1.51
N LEU A 110 20.54 -10.22 1.01
CA LEU A 110 21.93 -10.59 0.75
C LEU A 110 22.86 -10.06 1.85
N THR A 111 22.40 -9.07 2.62
CA THR A 111 23.13 -8.44 3.72
C THR A 111 22.17 -8.22 4.90
N THR A 112 22.74 -7.91 6.07
CA THR A 112 21.97 -7.63 7.29
C THR A 112 21.24 -6.28 7.27
N ASP A 113 21.58 -5.39 6.33
CA ASP A 113 20.94 -4.08 6.18
C ASP A 113 19.68 -4.15 5.29
N MET A 114 19.41 -5.31 4.68
CA MET A 114 18.21 -5.54 3.90
C MET A 114 17.05 -5.94 4.79
N PHE A 115 15.85 -5.62 4.32
CA PHE A 115 14.62 -6.01 4.99
C PHE A 115 14.58 -7.54 5.16
N PRO A 116 14.28 -8.05 6.37
CA PRO A 116 14.34 -9.48 6.66
C PRO A 116 13.25 -10.26 5.89
N ILE A 117 13.44 -11.57 5.74
CA ILE A 117 12.46 -12.47 5.11
C ILE A 117 11.17 -12.48 5.92
N GLU A 118 11.31 -12.59 7.26
CA GLU A 118 10.24 -12.63 8.25
C GLU A 118 10.73 -12.00 9.55
N THR A 119 9.82 -11.40 10.31
CA THR A 119 10.12 -10.90 11.65
C THR A 119 8.86 -10.78 12.48
N GLU A 120 8.94 -11.14 13.76
CA GLU A 120 7.89 -10.85 14.74
C GLU A 120 8.08 -9.43 15.29
N LEU A 121 7.00 -8.65 15.33
CA LEU A 121 6.95 -7.32 15.89
C LEU A 121 5.97 -7.30 17.06
N ALA A 122 6.46 -7.05 18.28
CA ALA A 122 5.60 -6.74 19.41
C ALA A 122 4.88 -5.39 19.20
N PRO A 123 3.80 -5.10 19.93
CA PRO A 123 3.13 -3.80 19.86
C PRO A 123 4.10 -2.63 20.01
N GLY A 124 4.14 -1.75 19.01
CA GLY A 124 5.01 -0.57 18.96
C GLY A 124 6.42 -0.83 18.42
N ASP A 125 6.80 -2.08 18.18
CA ASP A 125 8.11 -2.40 17.58
C ASP A 125 8.11 -2.09 16.07
N SER A 126 9.31 -1.85 15.54
CA SER A 126 9.53 -1.56 14.14
C SER A 126 10.64 -2.44 13.57
N VAL A 127 10.53 -2.73 12.27
CA VAL A 127 11.58 -3.30 11.43
C VAL A 127 11.83 -2.38 10.25
N GLU A 128 13.09 -2.25 9.86
CA GLU A 128 13.48 -1.47 8.69
C GLU A 128 14.58 -2.17 7.90
N GLY A 129 14.72 -1.83 6.64
CA GLY A 129 15.78 -2.34 5.79
C GLY A 129 15.55 -2.03 4.32
N ASP A 130 16.57 -2.26 3.52
CA ASP A 130 16.49 -2.03 2.09
C ASP A 130 15.83 -3.21 1.37
N MET A 131 14.91 -2.91 0.48
CA MET A 131 14.33 -3.84 -0.48
C MET A 131 14.92 -3.62 -1.85
N MET A 132 15.20 -4.71 -2.57
CA MET A 132 15.71 -4.66 -3.95
C MET A 132 14.85 -5.53 -4.86
N VAL A 133 14.68 -5.07 -6.11
CA VAL A 133 13.92 -5.79 -7.14
C VAL A 133 14.50 -5.50 -8.52
N TYR A 134 14.48 -6.49 -9.41
CA TYR A 134 14.70 -6.27 -10.84
C TYR A 134 13.42 -5.80 -11.50
N VAL A 135 13.50 -4.71 -12.24
CA VAL A 135 12.40 -4.18 -13.04
C VAL A 135 12.87 -3.95 -14.48
N PRO A 136 11.98 -3.94 -15.48
CA PRO A 136 12.36 -3.58 -16.86
C PRO A 136 13.05 -2.22 -16.92
N THR A 137 14.03 -2.10 -17.81
CA THR A 137 14.85 -0.87 -17.94
C THR A 137 14.00 0.36 -18.25
N ASP A 138 12.89 0.19 -18.97
CA ASP A 138 11.94 1.24 -19.38
C ASP A 138 10.86 1.54 -18.33
N ALA A 139 10.76 0.76 -17.24
CA ALA A 139 9.83 1.05 -16.16
C ALA A 139 10.13 2.43 -15.56
N ALA A 140 9.13 3.31 -15.50
CA ALA A 140 9.25 4.67 -14.96
C ALA A 140 8.79 4.77 -13.49
N THR A 141 8.05 3.77 -13.03
CA THR A 141 7.47 3.72 -11.67
C THR A 141 7.57 2.30 -11.13
N LEU A 142 7.87 2.17 -9.85
CA LEU A 142 7.68 0.96 -9.06
C LEU A 142 6.56 1.22 -8.05
N THR A 143 5.54 0.38 -8.04
CA THR A 143 4.47 0.44 -7.02
C THR A 143 4.68 -0.70 -6.03
N VAL A 144 4.81 -0.36 -4.74
CA VAL A 144 4.78 -1.32 -3.64
C VAL A 144 3.34 -1.51 -3.22
N ALA A 145 2.81 -2.72 -3.34
CA ALA A 145 1.41 -3.05 -3.06
C ALA A 145 1.30 -3.98 -1.85
N TYR A 146 0.37 -3.68 -0.97
CA TYR A 146 -0.02 -4.51 0.17
C TYR A 146 -1.53 -4.71 0.18
N GLN A 147 -1.98 -5.94 0.41
CA GLN A 147 -3.39 -6.27 0.59
C GLN A 147 -3.61 -6.80 2.01
N GLU A 148 -4.52 -6.18 2.73
CA GLU A 148 -4.94 -6.70 4.04
C GLU A 148 -5.66 -8.04 3.89
N VAL A 149 -5.34 -8.97 4.78
CA VAL A 149 -6.12 -10.20 4.98
C VAL A 149 -6.85 -10.06 6.31
N LEU A 150 -8.18 -10.06 6.26
CA LEU A 150 -9.01 -9.95 7.45
C LEU A 150 -8.97 -11.26 8.26
N GLY A 151 -9.20 -11.16 9.58
CA GLY A 151 -9.19 -12.31 10.48
C GLY A 151 -10.19 -13.43 10.14
N ASN A 152 -11.15 -13.18 9.24
CA ASN A 152 -12.06 -14.17 8.67
C ASN A 152 -11.55 -14.78 7.35
N GLY A 153 -10.33 -14.42 6.91
CA GLY A 153 -9.70 -14.88 5.66
C GLY A 153 -10.22 -14.20 4.39
N ASN A 154 -11.03 -13.13 4.50
CA ASN A 154 -11.45 -12.33 3.36
C ASN A 154 -10.43 -11.23 3.07
N ASP A 155 -10.39 -10.79 1.81
CA ASP A 155 -9.60 -9.64 1.40
C ASP A 155 -10.08 -8.36 2.10
N GLY A 156 -9.13 -7.61 2.63
CA GLY A 156 -9.34 -6.30 3.23
C GLY A 156 -9.03 -5.16 2.25
N ASN A 157 -8.50 -4.06 2.79
CA ASN A 157 -8.13 -2.90 1.98
C ASN A 157 -6.84 -3.16 1.18
N ASN A 158 -6.70 -2.43 0.07
CA ASN A 158 -5.49 -2.45 -0.75
C ASN A 158 -4.73 -1.13 -0.56
N PHE A 159 -3.42 -1.22 -0.43
CA PHE A 159 -2.53 -0.08 -0.25
C PHE A 159 -1.44 -0.12 -1.31
N PHE A 160 -1.12 1.05 -1.86
CA PHE A 160 -0.15 1.20 -2.93
C PHE A 160 0.75 2.39 -2.62
N VAL A 161 2.06 2.22 -2.77
CA VAL A 161 3.04 3.31 -2.69
C VAL A 161 3.77 3.42 -4.02
N ASP A 162 3.66 4.57 -4.69
CA ASP A 162 4.29 4.82 -5.98
C ASP A 162 5.67 5.46 -5.77
N LEU A 163 6.70 4.79 -6.31
CA LEU A 163 8.09 5.20 -6.31
C LEU A 163 8.50 5.56 -7.73
N SER A 164 8.99 6.79 -7.94
CA SER A 164 9.55 7.21 -9.24
C SER A 164 10.92 6.58 -9.46
N LEU A 165 11.20 6.11 -10.69
CA LEU A 165 12.45 5.46 -11.10
C LEU A 165 13.26 6.32 -12.08
#